data_f10b9587278610e4ff6fbdd3bce821ee
#
_entry.id   f10b9587278610e4ff6fbdd3bce821ee
#
_cell.length_a   1.000
_cell.length_b   1.000
_cell.length_c   1.000
_cell.angle_alpha   90.00
_cell.angle_beta   90.00
_cell.angle_gamma   90.00
#
_symmetry.space_group_name_H-M   'P 1'
#
loop_
_entity.id
_entity.type
_entity.pdbx_description
1 polymer ?
#
loop_
_entity_poly.entity_id
_entity_poly.type
_entity_poly.pdbx_seq_one_letter_code
_entity_poly.pdbx_strand_id
1 'polypeptide(L)'
;MLSPSVVETPEGDVAAIAIIPDEIGGEATYEQGWAHLYSMPRRWQLKDGKLCQTPHPVMKQLREQPTVYSRQALTAAKPCIVSRREHQLEVKATFYPGDAKRFGFTLCKNPDNSEYSLIYYDVEKEE
;
A
#
# COMPACT_ATOMS: atom_id res chain seq x y z
N MET A 1 7.18 -1.61 12.04
CA MET A 1 6.35 -2.76 12.45
C MET A 1 6.91 -3.34 13.74
N LEU A 2 6.06 -3.70 14.68
CA LEU A 2 6.44 -4.20 15.99
C LEU A 2 5.96 -5.66 16.17
N SER A 3 6.67 -6.40 17.04
CA SER A 3 6.28 -7.74 17.50
C SER A 3 5.81 -8.68 16.38
N PRO A 4 6.65 -9.02 15.43
CA PRO A 4 6.24 -9.91 14.35
C PRO A 4 5.96 -11.32 14.88
N SER A 5 4.84 -11.90 14.45
CA SER A 5 4.58 -13.33 14.53
C SER A 5 4.98 -13.97 13.21
N VAL A 6 5.77 -15.02 13.29
CA VAL A 6 6.37 -15.68 12.12
C VAL A 6 6.04 -17.16 12.15
N VAL A 7 5.69 -17.71 11.01
CA VAL A 7 5.39 -19.13 10.84
C VAL A 7 5.96 -19.64 9.50
N GLU A 8 6.47 -20.85 9.52
CA GLU A 8 6.75 -21.59 8.30
C GLU A 8 5.46 -22.24 7.80
N THR A 9 5.14 -22.01 6.53
CA THR A 9 3.94 -22.59 5.92
C THR A 9 4.23 -24.02 5.46
N PRO A 10 3.19 -24.86 5.23
CA PRO A 10 3.36 -26.20 4.70
C PRO A 10 4.11 -26.24 3.35
N GLU A 11 4.06 -25.16 2.59
CA GLU A 11 4.74 -25.01 1.31
C GLU A 11 6.21 -24.56 1.46
N GLY A 12 6.71 -24.39 2.71
CA GLY A 12 8.07 -23.99 3.02
C GLY A 12 8.32 -22.46 2.90
N ASP A 13 7.27 -21.67 2.75
CA ASP A 13 7.37 -20.22 2.80
C ASP A 13 7.41 -19.73 4.26
N VAL A 14 8.10 -18.66 4.53
CA VAL A 14 8.09 -17.98 5.82
C VAL A 14 7.10 -16.83 5.76
N ALA A 15 5.97 -16.99 6.44
CA ALA A 15 4.94 -15.98 6.55
C ALA A 15 5.10 -15.17 7.85
N ALA A 16 4.90 -13.87 7.77
CA ALA A 16 4.97 -12.96 8.91
C ALA A 16 3.79 -11.98 8.89
N ILE A 17 3.29 -11.68 10.09
CA ILE A 17 2.34 -10.61 10.37
C ILE A 17 2.86 -9.81 11.57
N ALA A 18 2.68 -8.51 11.58
CA ALA A 18 3.21 -7.67 12.64
C ALA A 18 2.25 -6.52 12.95
N ILE A 19 2.45 -5.88 14.10
CA ILE A 19 1.69 -4.71 14.49
C ILE A 19 2.23 -3.47 13.76
N ILE A 20 1.32 -2.70 13.18
CA ILE A 20 1.55 -1.34 12.71
C ILE A 20 1.01 -0.42 13.80
N PRO A 21 1.90 0.23 14.60
CA PRO A 21 1.44 1.16 15.63
C PRO A 21 0.79 2.37 14.99
N ASP A 22 -0.26 2.88 15.63
CA ASP A 22 -0.74 4.22 15.33
C ASP A 22 0.14 5.27 16.06
N GLU A 23 0.15 6.47 15.53
CA GLU A 23 0.89 7.61 16.07
C GLU A 23 -0.05 8.77 16.47
N ILE A 24 -1.36 8.50 16.48
CA ILE A 24 -2.39 9.54 16.70
C ILE A 24 -2.40 10.03 18.15
N GLY A 25 -2.08 9.14 19.10
CA GLY A 25 -2.08 9.44 20.54
C GLY A 25 -3.31 8.90 21.28
N GLY A 26 -3.14 8.70 22.58
CA GLY A 26 -4.01 7.87 23.41
C GLY A 26 -5.48 8.30 23.49
N GLU A 27 -5.77 9.60 23.55
CA GLU A 27 -7.15 10.09 23.70
C GLU A 27 -7.97 9.86 22.41
N ALA A 28 -7.43 10.25 21.27
CA ALA A 28 -8.09 10.02 19.98
C ALA A 28 -8.26 8.53 19.66
N THR A 29 -7.29 7.71 20.01
CA THR A 29 -7.37 6.25 19.88
C THR A 29 -8.47 5.67 20.77
N TYR A 30 -8.61 6.17 21.98
CA TYR A 30 -9.67 5.75 22.90
C TYR A 30 -11.05 6.11 22.39
N GLU A 31 -11.23 7.32 21.85
CA GLU A 31 -12.49 7.78 21.26
C GLU A 31 -12.88 6.97 20.02
N GLN A 32 -11.91 6.53 19.22
CA GLN A 32 -12.14 5.67 18.08
C GLN A 32 -12.50 4.23 18.46
N GLY A 33 -12.21 3.81 19.69
CA GLY A 33 -12.50 2.48 20.20
C GLY A 33 -11.54 1.37 19.72
N TRP A 34 -10.43 1.72 19.05
CA TRP A 34 -9.40 0.77 18.61
C TRP A 34 -8.02 1.44 18.56
N ALA A 35 -6.98 0.65 18.65
CA ALA A 35 -5.59 1.08 18.51
C ALA A 35 -4.80 0.07 17.70
N HIS A 36 -3.87 0.58 16.90
CA HIS A 36 -2.97 -0.21 16.07
C HIS A 36 -3.69 -1.06 15.00
N LEU A 37 -2.94 -1.56 14.05
CA LEU A 37 -3.40 -2.45 13.00
C LEU A 37 -2.46 -3.64 12.87
N TYR A 38 -2.96 -4.78 12.43
CA TYR A 38 -2.10 -5.83 11.93
C TYR A 38 -1.69 -5.51 10.48
N SER A 39 -0.43 -5.79 10.17
CA SER A 39 0.02 -5.74 8.78
C SER A 39 -0.65 -6.83 7.95
N MET A 40 -0.74 -6.63 6.65
CA MET A 40 -1.04 -7.74 5.74
C MET A 40 0.02 -8.83 5.88
N PRO A 41 -0.34 -10.12 5.69
CA PRO A 41 0.63 -11.20 5.66
C PRO A 41 1.75 -10.95 4.64
N ARG A 42 2.98 -11.11 5.08
CA ARG A 42 4.18 -10.92 4.26
C ARG A 42 4.94 -12.22 4.13
N ARG A 43 5.48 -12.47 2.97
CA ARG A 43 6.49 -13.51 2.79
C ARG A 43 7.86 -12.92 3.06
N TRP A 44 8.60 -13.54 3.97
CA TRP A 44 9.97 -13.20 4.26
C TRP A 44 10.91 -14.13 3.51
N GLN A 45 11.92 -13.57 2.90
CA GLN A 45 12.96 -14.30 2.18
C GLN A 45 14.32 -13.66 2.45
N LEU A 46 15.32 -14.49 2.64
CA LEU A 46 16.70 -14.02 2.72
C LEU A 46 17.30 -14.03 1.31
N LYS A 47 17.72 -12.87 0.82
CA LYS A 47 18.44 -12.71 -0.45
C LYS A 47 19.72 -11.92 -0.22
N ASP A 48 20.84 -12.50 -0.59
CA ASP A 48 22.18 -11.88 -0.45
C ASP A 48 22.44 -11.33 0.97
N GLY A 49 22.06 -12.09 1.98
CA GLY A 49 22.18 -11.71 3.39
C GLY A 49 21.19 -10.63 3.87
N LYS A 50 20.24 -10.20 3.03
CA LYS A 50 19.23 -9.19 3.36
C LYS A 50 17.84 -9.80 3.47
N LEU A 51 17.09 -9.37 4.49
CA LEU A 51 15.68 -9.75 4.63
C LEU A 51 14.84 -8.98 3.61
N CYS A 52 14.29 -9.70 2.64
CA CYS A 52 13.33 -9.20 1.68
C CYS A 52 11.91 -9.55 2.12
N GLN A 53 11.01 -8.58 2.02
CA GLN A 53 9.62 -8.74 2.39
C GLN A 53 8.72 -8.42 1.19
N THR A 54 7.82 -9.33 0.87
CA THR A 54 6.81 -9.14 -0.17
C THR A 54 5.43 -9.51 0.37
N PRO A 55 4.33 -9.01 -0.21
CA PRO A 55 3.01 -9.51 0.13
C PRO A 55 2.96 -11.04 -0.01
N HIS A 56 2.36 -11.73 0.97
CA HIS A 56 2.28 -13.20 0.92
C HIS A 56 1.38 -13.62 -0.26
N PRO A 57 1.73 -14.69 -1.01
CA PRO A 57 0.95 -15.13 -2.16
C PRO A 57 -0.52 -15.44 -1.87
N VAL A 58 -0.86 -15.82 -0.64
CA VAL A 58 -2.25 -16.05 -0.21
C VAL A 58 -3.15 -14.85 -0.46
N MET A 59 -2.61 -13.63 -0.44
CA MET A 59 -3.37 -12.41 -0.72
C MET A 59 -3.99 -12.38 -2.13
N LYS A 60 -3.43 -13.17 -3.05
CA LYS A 60 -4.00 -13.29 -4.40
C LYS A 60 -5.39 -13.92 -4.41
N GLN A 61 -5.72 -14.71 -3.38
CA GLN A 61 -7.04 -15.35 -3.26
C GLN A 61 -8.16 -14.35 -2.95
N LEU A 62 -7.80 -13.15 -2.49
CA LEU A 62 -8.73 -12.06 -2.20
C LEU A 62 -9.02 -11.18 -3.43
N ARG A 63 -8.34 -11.44 -4.55
CA ARG A 63 -8.52 -10.65 -5.76
C ARG A 63 -9.83 -11.00 -6.43
N GLU A 64 -10.55 -9.97 -6.81
CA GLU A 64 -11.71 -10.05 -7.68
C GLU A 64 -11.32 -9.76 -9.14
N GLN A 65 -12.33 -9.58 -10.01
CA GLN A 65 -12.12 -9.23 -11.40
C GLN A 65 -11.42 -7.85 -11.51
N PRO A 66 -10.27 -7.75 -12.17
CA PRO A 66 -9.55 -6.49 -12.26
C PRO A 66 -10.22 -5.53 -13.23
N THR A 67 -10.24 -4.26 -12.87
CA THR A 67 -10.47 -3.18 -13.83
C THR A 67 -9.14 -2.78 -14.45
N VAL A 68 -9.04 -2.82 -15.78
CA VAL A 68 -7.81 -2.53 -16.50
C VAL A 68 -7.90 -1.18 -17.20
N TYR A 69 -6.92 -0.33 -16.92
CA TYR A 69 -6.72 0.94 -17.61
C TYR A 69 -5.43 0.86 -18.42
N SER A 70 -5.49 1.10 -19.73
CA SER A 70 -4.31 1.05 -20.56
C SER A 70 -4.02 2.42 -21.17
N ARG A 71 -2.71 2.77 -21.24
CA ARG A 71 -2.19 3.97 -21.94
C ARG A 71 -2.92 5.26 -21.61
N GLN A 72 -3.10 5.53 -20.30
CA GLN A 72 -3.68 6.79 -19.85
C GLN A 72 -2.61 7.89 -19.84
N ALA A 73 -2.84 8.96 -20.60
CA ALA A 73 -2.04 10.17 -20.48
C ALA A 73 -2.50 10.92 -19.21
N LEU A 74 -1.58 11.14 -18.29
CA LEU A 74 -1.83 11.79 -17.00
C LEU A 74 -1.20 13.18 -16.99
N THR A 75 -1.91 14.13 -16.43
CA THR A 75 -1.38 15.46 -16.09
C THR A 75 -1.89 15.86 -14.70
N ALA A 76 -1.27 16.87 -14.10
CA ALA A 76 -1.74 17.40 -12.82
C ALA A 76 -3.23 17.87 -12.89
N ALA A 77 -3.66 18.36 -14.04
CA ALA A 77 -5.04 18.81 -14.26
C ALA A 77 -5.99 17.65 -14.66
N LYS A 78 -5.46 16.50 -15.11
CA LYS A 78 -6.25 15.37 -15.59
C LYS A 78 -5.73 14.06 -15.00
N PRO A 79 -6.02 13.77 -13.73
CA PRO A 79 -5.72 12.48 -13.12
C PRO A 79 -6.62 11.38 -13.69
N CYS A 80 -6.17 10.13 -13.63
CA CYS A 80 -7.02 8.96 -13.85
C CYS A 80 -7.69 8.57 -12.52
N ILE A 81 -9.01 8.56 -12.49
CA ILE A 81 -9.75 8.10 -11.32
C ILE A 81 -9.93 6.59 -11.42
N VAL A 82 -9.23 5.86 -10.56
CA VAL A 82 -9.20 4.40 -10.57
C VAL A 82 -10.36 3.83 -9.77
N SER A 83 -10.71 4.45 -8.63
CA SER A 83 -11.83 4.05 -7.79
C SER A 83 -12.38 5.27 -7.04
N ARG A 84 -13.66 5.21 -6.65
CA ARG A 84 -14.31 6.31 -5.92
C ARG A 84 -14.84 5.93 -4.54
N ARG A 85 -14.98 4.66 -4.22
CA ARG A 85 -15.68 4.21 -3.01
C ARG A 85 -15.16 2.89 -2.44
N GLU A 86 -14.01 2.43 -2.90
CA GLU A 86 -13.44 1.18 -2.44
C GLU A 86 -12.66 1.38 -1.14
N HIS A 87 -12.89 0.50 -0.18
CA HIS A 87 -12.15 0.47 1.09
C HIS A 87 -10.98 -0.51 1.06
N GLN A 88 -11.01 -1.48 0.14
CA GLN A 88 -9.98 -2.48 -0.04
C GLN A 88 -9.60 -2.50 -1.51
N LEU A 89 -8.36 -2.18 -1.80
CA LEU A 89 -7.91 -2.01 -3.17
C LEU A 89 -6.46 -2.52 -3.33
N GLU A 90 -6.23 -3.30 -4.37
CA GLU A 90 -4.89 -3.59 -4.86
C GLU A 90 -4.70 -2.85 -6.19
N VAL A 91 -3.69 -2.00 -6.27
CA VAL A 91 -3.34 -1.27 -7.50
C VAL A 91 -1.98 -1.75 -7.99
N LYS A 92 -1.93 -2.15 -9.26
CA LYS A 92 -0.69 -2.41 -9.97
C LYS A 92 -0.59 -1.46 -11.15
N ALA A 93 0.39 -0.59 -11.15
CA ALA A 93 0.59 0.39 -12.21
C ALA A 93 2.03 0.37 -12.72
N THR A 94 2.18 0.68 -14.01
CA THR A 94 3.46 0.99 -14.63
C THR A 94 3.41 2.42 -15.09
N PHE A 95 4.35 3.24 -14.63
CA PHE A 95 4.47 4.63 -15.01
C PHE A 95 5.62 4.81 -16.01
N TYR A 96 5.40 5.68 -16.99
CA TYR A 96 6.41 6.20 -17.89
C TYR A 96 6.52 7.70 -17.63
N PRO A 97 7.43 8.13 -16.76
CA PRO A 97 7.42 9.49 -16.20
C PRO A 97 7.64 10.60 -17.25
N GLY A 98 8.33 10.31 -18.36
CA GLY A 98 8.67 11.37 -19.33
C GLY A 98 9.47 12.47 -18.64
N ASP A 99 8.95 13.69 -18.68
CA ASP A 99 9.49 14.89 -18.05
C ASP A 99 8.89 15.18 -16.65
N ALA A 100 8.02 14.31 -16.15
CA ALA A 100 7.40 14.50 -14.84
C ALA A 100 8.43 14.35 -13.72
N LYS A 101 8.46 15.32 -12.81
CA LYS A 101 9.30 15.28 -11.60
C LYS A 101 8.76 14.35 -10.54
N ARG A 102 7.44 14.18 -10.47
CA ARG A 102 6.75 13.32 -9.50
C ARG A 102 5.56 12.64 -10.14
N PHE A 103 5.33 11.39 -9.77
CA PHE A 103 4.16 10.63 -10.16
C PHE A 103 3.76 9.64 -9.06
N GLY A 104 2.50 9.29 -8.99
CA GLY A 104 2.02 8.38 -7.93
C GLY A 104 0.51 8.37 -7.81
N PHE A 105 0.05 8.17 -6.56
CA PHE A 105 -1.36 8.01 -6.25
C PHE A 105 -1.81 9.01 -5.19
N THR A 106 -3.01 9.53 -5.34
CA THR A 106 -3.76 10.21 -4.28
C THR A 106 -4.81 9.23 -3.77
N LEU A 107 -4.78 8.96 -2.47
CA LEU A 107 -5.66 8.02 -1.79
C LEU A 107 -6.52 8.74 -0.76
N CYS A 108 -7.66 8.14 -0.42
CA CYS A 108 -8.54 8.60 0.66
C CYS A 108 -8.89 10.09 0.58
N LYS A 109 -9.05 10.58 -0.64
CA LYS A 109 -9.33 11.98 -0.90
C LYS A 109 -10.81 12.28 -0.64
N ASN A 110 -11.09 13.19 0.27
CA ASN A 110 -12.45 13.67 0.50
C ASN A 110 -12.95 14.61 -0.62
N PRO A 111 -14.25 14.85 -0.72
CA PRO A 111 -14.82 15.65 -1.82
C PRO A 111 -14.34 17.10 -1.90
N ASP A 112 -14.05 17.71 -0.76
CA ASP A 112 -13.60 19.12 -0.66
C ASP A 112 -12.08 19.28 -0.76
N ASN A 113 -11.35 18.18 -0.91
CA ASN A 113 -9.88 18.10 -0.98
C ASN A 113 -9.16 18.58 0.30
N SER A 114 -9.83 18.66 1.43
CA SER A 114 -9.19 19.06 2.69
C SER A 114 -8.29 17.95 3.25
N GLU A 115 -8.60 16.70 2.94
CA GLU A 115 -7.85 15.53 3.41
C GLU A 115 -7.58 14.57 2.26
N TYR A 116 -6.35 14.07 2.19
CA TYR A 116 -5.92 13.01 1.28
C TYR A 116 -4.57 12.46 1.69
N SER A 117 -4.24 11.27 1.22
CA SER A 117 -2.92 10.67 1.34
C SER A 117 -2.23 10.63 -0.02
N LEU A 118 -0.94 10.93 -0.06
CA LEU A 118 -0.11 10.85 -1.26
C LEU A 118 0.91 9.72 -1.12
N ILE A 119 0.97 8.88 -2.13
CA ILE A 119 2.08 7.95 -2.35
C ILE A 119 2.67 8.30 -3.70
N TYR A 120 3.89 8.81 -3.72
CA TYR A 120 4.52 9.25 -4.96
C TYR A 120 6.01 8.88 -5.00
N TYR A 121 6.53 8.83 -6.20
CA TYR A 121 7.94 8.72 -6.47
C TYR A 121 8.47 10.08 -6.94
N ASP A 122 9.54 10.56 -6.31
CA ASP A 122 10.24 11.77 -6.69
C ASP A 122 11.44 11.39 -7.57
N VAL A 123 11.40 11.80 -8.83
CA VAL A 123 12.41 11.41 -9.84
C VAL A 123 13.78 12.04 -9.55
N GLU A 124 13.80 13.24 -8.98
CA GLU A 124 15.05 13.94 -8.68
C GLU A 124 15.75 13.33 -7.46
N LYS A 125 14.97 12.77 -6.52
CA LYS A 125 15.51 12.17 -5.30
C LYS A 125 15.68 10.66 -5.37
N GLU A 126 15.10 10.02 -6.40
CA GLU A 126 15.04 8.57 -6.56
C GLU A 126 14.32 7.83 -5.40
N GLU A 127 13.33 8.47 -4.78
CA GLU A 127 12.56 7.95 -3.64
C GLU A 127 11.04 8.21 -3.74
#